data_27c77a5c12c226cfad8f150150326c57
#
_entry.id   27c77a5c12c226cfad8f150150326c57
#
_cell.length_a   1.000
_cell.length_b   1.000
_cell.length_c   1.000
_cell.angle_alpha   90.00
_cell.angle_beta   90.00
_cell.angle_gamma   90.00
#
_symmetry.space_group_name_H-M   'P 1'
#
loop_
_entity.id
_entity.type
_entity.pdbx_description
1 polymer ?
#
loop_
_entity_poly.entity_id
_entity_poly.type
_entity_poly.pdbx_seq_one_letter_code
_entity_poly.pdbx_strand_id
1 'polypeptide(L)'
;MEIGASSSCFYPLETKASFEELGVLGIKATEIFFNADSELSKEYLSELNRIKDYYGMSVGSLHPFTSACESYFFFSNYKKRFYEMTEYYKKYFNAANELGAKYIVIHGARYPSEVSDEEYFERFSFLAEEARKEGVFAVQENVWSTCGANPEFLRKMKKYMGENFKLNFDVKQMKKCSLEIDDFLPEFSSSIVNVHVSDNREGETCLPPGQGEFDFERLFGEMKKVNYDGNFIVELYRQNFSSPEDIKKSCEYLKKKLNFVEKQKIL
;
A
#
# COMPACT_ATOMS: atom_id res chain seq x y z
N MET A 1 0.70 1.56 15.92
CA MET A 1 -0.21 1.26 14.80
C MET A 1 -1.17 2.44 14.60
N GLU A 2 -1.35 2.93 13.37
CA GLU A 2 -2.25 4.05 13.08
C GLU A 2 -3.29 3.65 12.02
N ILE A 3 -4.50 4.20 12.12
CA ILE A 3 -5.57 4.00 11.14
C ILE A 3 -5.68 5.26 10.28
N GLY A 4 -5.60 5.06 8.97
CA GLY A 4 -5.64 6.12 7.98
C GLY A 4 -6.42 5.75 6.72
N ALA A 5 -6.28 6.56 5.67
CA ALA A 5 -6.91 6.29 4.37
C ALA A 5 -6.03 6.75 3.21
N SER A 6 -6.24 6.15 2.04
CA SER A 6 -5.60 6.51 0.78
C SER A 6 -6.40 7.57 0.03
N SER A 7 -5.69 8.51 -0.60
CA SER A 7 -6.29 9.49 -1.51
C SER A 7 -6.94 8.83 -2.73
N SER A 8 -6.54 7.59 -3.06
CA SER A 8 -7.15 6.79 -4.13
C SER A 8 -8.65 6.57 -3.96
N CYS A 9 -9.16 6.61 -2.71
CA CYS A 9 -10.59 6.47 -2.43
C CYS A 9 -11.44 7.49 -3.19
N PHE A 10 -10.90 8.66 -3.47
CA PHE A 10 -11.64 9.75 -4.11
C PHE A 10 -11.41 9.85 -5.62
N TYR A 11 -10.63 8.95 -6.23
CA TYR A 11 -10.46 8.94 -7.68
C TYR A 11 -11.83 8.92 -8.38
N PRO A 12 -12.09 9.75 -9.44
CA PRO A 12 -11.14 10.55 -10.22
C PRO A 12 -10.95 12.01 -9.78
N LEU A 13 -11.23 12.34 -8.51
CA LEU A 13 -10.89 13.66 -7.98
C LEU A 13 -9.36 13.85 -8.04
N GLU A 14 -8.91 15.07 -8.38
CA GLU A 14 -7.48 15.39 -8.44
C GLU A 14 -6.76 15.06 -7.13
N THR A 15 -5.51 14.60 -7.22
CA THR A 15 -4.74 14.12 -6.05
C THR A 15 -4.68 15.14 -4.92
N LYS A 16 -4.43 16.41 -5.22
CA LYS A 16 -4.43 17.49 -4.22
C LYS A 16 -5.78 17.64 -3.51
N ALA A 17 -6.87 17.67 -4.27
CA ALA A 17 -8.21 17.79 -3.72
C ALA A 17 -8.60 16.52 -2.92
N SER A 18 -8.22 15.35 -3.39
CA SER A 18 -8.40 14.07 -2.67
C SER A 18 -7.64 14.05 -1.33
N PHE A 19 -6.43 14.59 -1.33
CA PHE A 19 -5.60 14.66 -0.13
C PHE A 19 -6.14 15.69 0.88
N GLU A 20 -6.60 16.84 0.39
CA GLU A 20 -7.27 17.85 1.21
C GLU A 20 -8.55 17.31 1.84
N GLU A 21 -9.36 16.53 1.09
CA GLU A 21 -10.57 15.89 1.61
C GLU A 21 -10.27 14.97 2.80
N LEU A 22 -9.18 14.19 2.76
CA LEU A 22 -8.74 13.41 3.92
C LEU A 22 -8.47 14.30 5.14
N GLY A 23 -7.86 15.45 4.93
CA GLY A 23 -7.61 16.45 5.99
C GLY A 23 -8.91 17.03 6.57
N VAL A 24 -9.88 17.38 5.73
CA VAL A 24 -11.21 17.87 6.13
C VAL A 24 -11.95 16.81 6.97
N LEU A 25 -11.84 15.54 6.62
CA LEU A 25 -12.40 14.41 7.37
C LEU A 25 -11.68 14.14 8.70
N GLY A 26 -10.55 14.82 8.97
CA GLY A 26 -9.76 14.66 10.19
C GLY A 26 -8.89 13.39 10.22
N ILE A 27 -8.63 12.78 9.05
CA ILE A 27 -7.75 11.63 8.90
C ILE A 27 -6.29 12.10 8.98
N LYS A 28 -5.48 11.45 9.80
CA LYS A 28 -4.10 11.89 10.08
C LYS A 28 -3.04 11.04 9.41
N ALA A 29 -3.16 9.73 9.41
CA ALA A 29 -2.28 8.82 8.69
C ALA A 29 -2.79 8.66 7.25
N THR A 30 -1.96 8.89 6.25
CA THR A 30 -2.41 8.91 4.86
C THR A 30 -1.46 8.17 3.93
N GLU A 31 -2.02 7.75 2.80
CA GLU A 31 -1.30 7.35 1.60
C GLU A 31 -1.70 8.28 0.46
N ILE A 32 -0.73 8.69 -0.37
CA ILE A 32 -0.98 9.47 -1.57
C ILE A 32 -0.87 8.58 -2.80
N PHE A 33 -1.94 8.51 -3.58
CA PHE A 33 -1.96 7.93 -4.91
C PHE A 33 -1.81 9.06 -5.93
N PHE A 34 -0.67 9.08 -6.65
CA PHE A 34 -0.44 10.01 -7.74
C PHE A 34 -1.21 9.58 -8.99
N ASN A 35 -1.71 10.54 -9.76
CA ASN A 35 -2.51 10.28 -10.96
C ASN A 35 -1.88 10.84 -12.25
N ALA A 36 -0.85 11.70 -12.16
CA ALA A 36 -0.18 12.30 -13.32
C ALA A 36 1.29 12.61 -13.06
N ASP A 37 2.13 12.66 -14.12
CA ASP A 37 3.55 13.01 -14.01
C ASP A 37 3.78 14.43 -13.48
N SER A 38 2.92 15.38 -13.83
CA SER A 38 3.01 16.77 -13.35
C SER A 38 2.84 16.91 -11.83
N GLU A 39 2.20 15.94 -11.18
CA GLU A 39 2.01 15.90 -9.73
C GLU A 39 3.32 15.59 -8.96
N LEU A 40 4.35 15.13 -9.68
CA LEU A 40 5.69 14.89 -9.13
C LEU A 40 6.59 16.13 -9.21
N SER A 41 6.07 17.27 -9.69
CA SER A 41 6.82 18.53 -9.73
C SER A 41 7.04 19.11 -8.33
N LYS A 42 8.15 19.84 -8.16
CA LYS A 42 8.49 20.47 -6.88
C LYS A 42 7.38 21.42 -6.38
N GLU A 43 6.77 22.14 -7.30
CA GLU A 43 5.68 23.06 -7.01
C GLU A 43 4.47 22.32 -6.46
N TYR A 44 4.08 21.21 -7.08
CA TYR A 44 2.94 20.41 -6.65
C TYR A 44 3.22 19.72 -5.29
N LEU A 45 4.41 19.16 -5.11
CA LEU A 45 4.82 18.58 -3.83
C LEU A 45 4.84 19.61 -2.69
N SER A 46 5.25 20.85 -2.99
CA SER A 46 5.17 21.96 -2.02
C SER A 46 3.73 22.27 -1.60
N GLU A 47 2.76 22.20 -2.54
CA GLU A 47 1.34 22.38 -2.22
C GLU A 47 0.82 21.23 -1.35
N LEU A 48 1.16 19.97 -1.68
CA LEU A 48 0.82 18.82 -0.84
C LEU A 48 1.40 18.94 0.58
N ASN A 49 2.64 19.40 0.72
CA ASN A 49 3.24 19.63 2.02
C ASN A 49 2.48 20.72 2.82
N ARG A 50 2.03 21.80 2.18
CA ARG A 50 1.22 22.82 2.86
C ARG A 50 -0.11 22.25 3.37
N ILE A 51 -0.79 21.42 2.56
CA ILE A 51 -2.02 20.73 2.98
C ILE A 51 -1.73 19.78 4.14
N LYS A 52 -0.67 18.97 4.02
CA LYS A 52 -0.21 18.05 5.08
C LYS A 52 -0.02 18.80 6.41
N ASP A 53 0.73 19.88 6.36
CA ASP A 53 1.07 20.67 7.57
C ASP A 53 -0.16 21.37 8.15
N TYR A 54 -1.01 21.95 7.28
CA TYR A 54 -2.23 22.65 7.70
C TYR A 54 -3.19 21.72 8.47
N TYR A 55 -3.37 20.49 7.98
CA TYR A 55 -4.25 19.52 8.64
C TYR A 55 -3.53 18.64 9.67
N GLY A 56 -2.21 18.78 9.84
CA GLY A 56 -1.39 17.96 10.75
C GLY A 56 -1.47 16.48 10.37
N MET A 57 -1.32 16.18 9.07
CA MET A 57 -1.31 14.83 8.51
C MET A 57 0.11 14.28 8.42
N SER A 58 0.24 12.97 8.35
CA SER A 58 1.45 12.24 7.98
C SER A 58 1.20 11.43 6.71
N VAL A 59 2.22 11.31 5.85
CA VAL A 59 2.18 10.45 4.66
C VAL A 59 3.08 9.25 4.94
N GLY A 60 2.50 8.05 5.00
CA GLY A 60 3.23 6.81 5.27
C GLY A 60 3.76 6.14 4.01
N SER A 61 2.98 6.18 2.95
CA SER A 61 3.26 5.52 1.67
C SER A 61 2.80 6.34 0.48
N LEU A 62 3.43 6.10 -0.67
CA LEU A 62 3.00 6.61 -1.96
C LEU A 62 2.66 5.47 -2.90
N HIS A 63 1.68 5.71 -3.76
CA HIS A 63 1.28 4.80 -4.81
C HIS A 63 1.47 5.44 -6.19
N PRO A 64 2.31 4.88 -7.08
CA PRO A 64 2.53 5.42 -8.42
C PRO A 64 1.30 5.24 -9.32
N PHE A 65 0.94 6.26 -10.12
CA PHE A 65 -0.09 6.11 -11.16
C PHE A 65 0.32 5.12 -12.25
N THR A 66 1.60 4.84 -12.36
CA THR A 66 2.18 3.92 -13.32
C THR A 66 2.10 2.45 -12.89
N SER A 67 1.53 2.14 -11.73
CA SER A 67 1.46 0.79 -11.17
C SER A 67 0.82 -0.24 -12.11
N ALA A 68 -0.19 0.16 -12.88
CA ALA A 68 -0.80 -0.71 -13.90
C ALA A 68 0.15 -1.10 -15.06
N CYS A 69 1.24 -0.34 -15.25
CA CYS A 69 2.23 -0.53 -16.31
C CYS A 69 3.52 -1.21 -15.82
N GLU A 70 3.67 -1.48 -14.54
CA GLU A 70 4.92 -2.01 -13.94
C GLU A 70 5.35 -3.34 -14.56
N SER A 71 4.40 -4.21 -14.87
CA SER A 71 4.67 -5.46 -15.60
C SER A 71 5.44 -5.20 -16.90
N TYR A 72 5.00 -4.22 -17.66
CA TYR A 72 5.64 -3.81 -18.91
C TYR A 72 6.94 -3.05 -18.67
N PHE A 73 7.01 -2.22 -17.65
CA PHE A 73 8.16 -1.37 -17.36
C PHE A 73 9.33 -2.16 -16.79
N PHE A 74 9.09 -2.97 -15.76
CA PHE A 74 10.16 -3.60 -15.01
C PHE A 74 10.35 -5.07 -15.35
N PHE A 75 9.29 -5.77 -15.75
CA PHE A 75 9.28 -7.23 -15.83
C PHE A 75 9.03 -7.77 -17.25
N SER A 76 9.26 -6.95 -18.27
CA SER A 76 9.27 -7.40 -19.68
C SER A 76 10.66 -7.85 -20.12
N ASN A 77 10.74 -8.60 -21.21
CA ASN A 77 12.01 -9.05 -21.78
C ASN A 77 12.89 -7.92 -22.36
N TYR A 78 12.42 -6.68 -22.38
CA TYR A 78 13.16 -5.55 -22.92
C TYR A 78 13.98 -4.83 -21.82
N LYS A 79 15.18 -5.35 -21.52
CA LYS A 79 16.03 -4.89 -20.40
C LYS A 79 16.32 -3.38 -20.38
N LYS A 80 16.49 -2.72 -21.53
CA LYS A 80 16.75 -1.27 -21.56
C LYS A 80 15.62 -0.47 -20.91
N ARG A 81 14.36 -0.90 -21.11
CA ARG A 81 13.20 -0.25 -20.50
C ARG A 81 13.25 -0.34 -18.97
N PHE A 82 13.65 -1.47 -18.41
CA PHE A 82 13.81 -1.64 -16.97
C PHE A 82 14.72 -0.54 -16.38
N TYR A 83 15.89 -0.31 -16.97
CA TYR A 83 16.80 0.72 -16.45
C TYR A 83 16.25 2.13 -16.63
N GLU A 84 15.68 2.46 -17.79
CA GLU A 84 15.08 3.78 -18.04
C GLU A 84 13.90 4.05 -17.10
N MET A 85 13.08 3.04 -16.83
CA MET A 85 11.94 3.21 -15.91
C MET A 85 12.35 3.24 -14.44
N THR A 86 13.43 2.57 -14.07
CA THR A 86 14.02 2.73 -12.73
C THR A 86 14.51 4.19 -12.53
N GLU A 87 15.18 4.78 -13.52
CA GLU A 87 15.55 6.20 -13.48
C GLU A 87 14.31 7.11 -13.38
N TYR A 88 13.23 6.80 -14.12
CA TYR A 88 11.98 7.54 -14.01
C TYR A 88 11.38 7.44 -12.60
N TYR A 89 11.42 6.27 -11.96
CA TYR A 89 10.87 6.05 -10.62
C TYR A 89 11.61 6.83 -9.51
N LYS A 90 12.81 7.32 -9.77
CA LYS A 90 13.50 8.24 -8.85
C LYS A 90 12.68 9.51 -8.58
N LYS A 91 11.81 9.92 -9.50
CA LYS A 91 10.86 11.00 -9.26
C LYS A 91 9.90 10.66 -8.10
N TYR A 92 9.38 9.43 -8.05
CA TYR A 92 8.53 8.97 -6.94
C TYR A 92 9.31 8.83 -5.63
N PHE A 93 10.57 8.34 -5.71
CA PHE A 93 11.41 8.21 -4.52
C PHE A 93 11.70 9.59 -3.92
N ASN A 94 12.02 10.57 -4.76
CA ASN A 94 12.19 11.95 -4.34
C ASN A 94 10.91 12.53 -3.75
N ALA A 95 9.76 12.32 -4.41
CA ALA A 95 8.46 12.77 -3.92
C ALA A 95 8.13 12.16 -2.55
N ALA A 96 8.44 10.87 -2.34
CA ALA A 96 8.25 10.22 -1.06
C ALA A 96 9.11 10.86 0.03
N ASN A 97 10.38 11.08 -0.25
CA ASN A 97 11.30 11.74 0.68
C ASN A 97 10.83 13.16 1.02
N GLU A 98 10.44 13.98 0.03
CA GLU A 98 9.93 15.34 0.25
C GLU A 98 8.64 15.38 1.08
N LEU A 99 7.75 14.40 0.93
CA LEU A 99 6.49 14.30 1.68
C LEU A 99 6.65 13.60 3.05
N GLY A 100 7.83 13.01 3.30
CA GLY A 100 8.12 12.26 4.52
C GLY A 100 7.56 10.83 4.51
N ALA A 101 7.17 10.31 3.34
CA ALA A 101 6.73 8.94 3.18
C ALA A 101 7.91 7.97 3.20
N LYS A 102 7.72 6.81 3.83
CA LYS A 102 8.76 5.78 3.92
C LYS A 102 8.67 4.73 2.81
N TYR A 103 7.48 4.52 2.25
CA TYR A 103 7.20 3.38 1.39
C TYR A 103 6.64 3.82 0.04
N ILE A 104 7.10 3.12 -1.02
CA ILE A 104 6.53 3.18 -2.37
C ILE A 104 5.94 1.82 -2.68
N VAL A 105 4.64 1.77 -2.95
CA VAL A 105 3.91 0.53 -3.24
C VAL A 105 4.15 0.12 -4.68
N ILE A 106 4.56 -1.12 -4.89
CA ILE A 106 4.86 -1.73 -6.20
C ILE A 106 3.95 -2.93 -6.39
N HIS A 107 3.14 -2.92 -7.45
CA HIS A 107 2.27 -4.05 -7.82
C HIS A 107 3.06 -5.21 -8.41
N GLY A 108 4.09 -4.90 -9.22
CA GLY A 108 4.95 -5.88 -9.87
C GLY A 108 4.40 -6.45 -11.18
N ALA A 109 4.88 -7.64 -11.56
CA ALA A 109 4.50 -8.29 -12.81
C ALA A 109 3.12 -8.93 -12.74
N ARG A 110 2.33 -8.80 -13.83
CA ARG A 110 1.13 -9.62 -14.04
C ARG A 110 1.51 -11.11 -14.15
N TYR A 111 0.63 -11.96 -13.71
CA TYR A 111 0.80 -13.40 -13.88
C TYR A 111 0.09 -13.90 -15.17
N PRO A 112 0.74 -14.71 -16.01
CA PRO A 112 2.16 -15.11 -15.92
C PRO A 112 3.12 -13.96 -16.28
N SER A 113 4.30 -13.94 -15.64
CA SER A 113 5.35 -12.98 -15.94
C SER A 113 6.10 -13.34 -17.23
N GLU A 114 6.62 -12.34 -17.94
CA GLU A 114 7.52 -12.56 -19.10
C GLU A 114 8.94 -12.98 -18.67
N VAL A 115 9.33 -12.68 -17.42
CA VAL A 115 10.63 -13.02 -16.87
C VAL A 115 10.52 -14.14 -15.82
N SER A 116 11.61 -14.88 -15.57
CA SER A 116 11.65 -15.88 -14.53
C SER A 116 11.51 -15.28 -13.12
N ASP A 117 11.18 -16.13 -12.13
CA ASP A 117 11.12 -15.70 -10.72
C ASP A 117 12.45 -15.07 -10.28
N GLU A 118 13.59 -15.67 -10.66
CA GLU A 118 14.94 -15.20 -10.31
C GLU A 118 15.22 -13.82 -10.91
N GLU A 119 14.92 -13.63 -12.19
CA GLU A 119 15.10 -12.34 -12.86
C GLU A 119 14.15 -11.27 -12.28
N TYR A 120 12.93 -11.66 -11.89
CA TYR A 120 12.02 -10.77 -11.17
C TYR A 120 12.65 -10.29 -9.85
N PHE A 121 13.15 -11.22 -9.04
CA PHE A 121 13.73 -10.88 -7.73
C PHE A 121 14.99 -10.03 -7.87
N GLU A 122 15.82 -10.30 -8.86
CA GLU A 122 16.99 -9.48 -9.18
C GLU A 122 16.59 -8.04 -9.51
N ARG A 123 15.61 -7.86 -10.42
CA ARG A 123 15.13 -6.54 -10.84
C ARG A 123 14.43 -5.79 -9.73
N PHE A 124 13.58 -6.48 -8.95
CA PHE A 124 12.93 -5.85 -7.81
C PHE A 124 13.94 -5.43 -6.73
N SER A 125 14.96 -6.27 -6.47
CA SER A 125 16.03 -5.94 -5.54
C SER A 125 16.83 -4.71 -5.98
N PHE A 126 17.11 -4.59 -7.29
CA PHE A 126 17.75 -3.42 -7.87
C PHE A 126 16.89 -2.16 -7.68
N LEU A 127 15.60 -2.23 -8.00
CA LEU A 127 14.67 -1.13 -7.79
C LEU A 127 14.59 -0.72 -6.31
N ALA A 128 14.54 -1.70 -5.41
CA ALA A 128 14.49 -1.47 -3.96
C ALA A 128 15.81 -0.82 -3.45
N GLU A 129 16.94 -1.17 -4.04
CA GLU A 129 18.23 -0.53 -3.71
C GLU A 129 18.27 0.93 -4.18
N GLU A 130 17.80 1.23 -5.40
CA GLU A 130 17.70 2.60 -5.88
C GLU A 130 16.74 3.45 -5.01
N ALA A 131 15.61 2.88 -4.59
CA ALA A 131 14.70 3.55 -3.65
C ALA A 131 15.39 3.86 -2.31
N ARG A 132 16.16 2.90 -1.78
CA ARG A 132 16.86 3.07 -0.50
C ARG A 132 17.95 4.14 -0.54
N LYS A 133 18.57 4.38 -1.69
CA LYS A 133 19.54 5.49 -1.88
C LYS A 133 18.89 6.85 -1.67
N GLU A 134 17.58 6.95 -1.98
CA GLU A 134 16.77 8.15 -1.76
C GLU A 134 16.08 8.16 -0.38
N GLY A 135 16.40 7.19 0.50
CA GLY A 135 15.87 7.12 1.88
C GLY A 135 14.50 6.49 2.01
N VAL A 136 13.99 5.82 0.97
CA VAL A 136 12.66 5.19 0.94
C VAL A 136 12.76 3.70 0.60
N PHE A 137 11.67 2.96 0.82
CA PHE A 137 11.59 1.53 0.54
C PHE A 137 10.56 1.23 -0.53
N ALA A 138 10.94 0.53 -1.60
CA ALA A 138 10.01 -0.11 -2.50
C ALA A 138 9.43 -1.36 -1.84
N VAL A 139 8.10 -1.45 -1.77
CA VAL A 139 7.41 -2.55 -1.09
C VAL A 139 6.51 -3.30 -2.07
N GLN A 140 6.60 -4.63 -2.07
CA GLN A 140 5.76 -5.47 -2.92
C GLN A 140 4.33 -5.50 -2.38
N GLU A 141 3.32 -5.37 -3.23
CA GLU A 141 1.93 -5.60 -2.88
C GLU A 141 1.42 -6.95 -3.39
N ASN A 142 0.52 -7.60 -2.64
CA ASN A 142 -0.10 -8.88 -3.00
C ASN A 142 -1.29 -8.72 -3.97
N VAL A 143 -1.11 -8.01 -5.08
CA VAL A 143 -2.19 -7.73 -6.05
C VAL A 143 -2.65 -9.00 -6.76
N TRP A 144 -3.97 -9.28 -6.74
CA TRP A 144 -4.61 -10.53 -7.20
C TRP A 144 -4.25 -10.96 -8.63
N SER A 145 -3.93 -10.02 -9.52
CA SER A 145 -3.61 -10.28 -10.93
C SER A 145 -2.10 -10.34 -11.22
N THR A 146 -1.28 -10.27 -10.18
CA THR A 146 0.20 -10.25 -10.31
C THR A 146 0.83 -11.48 -9.68
N CYS A 147 2.14 -11.66 -9.90
CA CYS A 147 2.91 -12.71 -9.23
C CYS A 147 2.85 -12.59 -7.71
N GLY A 148 2.75 -11.36 -7.18
CA GLY A 148 2.63 -11.07 -5.75
C GLY A 148 1.35 -11.61 -5.08
N ALA A 149 0.35 -12.04 -5.85
CA ALA A 149 -0.83 -12.69 -5.32
C ALA A 149 -0.55 -14.09 -4.73
N ASN A 150 0.51 -14.75 -5.21
CA ASN A 150 0.84 -16.12 -4.84
C ASN A 150 1.78 -16.14 -3.60
N PRO A 151 1.34 -16.70 -2.45
CA PRO A 151 2.19 -16.81 -1.26
C PRO A 151 3.50 -17.58 -1.51
N GLU A 152 3.49 -18.60 -2.38
CA GLU A 152 4.71 -19.36 -2.72
C GLU A 152 5.73 -18.47 -3.47
N PHE A 153 5.27 -17.63 -4.39
CA PHE A 153 6.13 -16.65 -5.06
C PHE A 153 6.73 -15.66 -4.04
N LEU A 154 5.91 -15.11 -3.15
CA LEU A 154 6.37 -14.19 -2.10
C LEU A 154 7.36 -14.86 -1.15
N ARG A 155 7.17 -16.15 -0.84
CA ARG A 155 8.11 -16.94 -0.01
C ARG A 155 9.49 -17.05 -0.67
N LYS A 156 9.52 -17.35 -1.98
CA LYS A 156 10.78 -17.39 -2.73
C LYS A 156 11.43 -16.01 -2.79
N MET A 157 10.64 -14.95 -3.01
CA MET A 157 11.11 -13.57 -3.03
C MET A 157 11.71 -13.16 -1.68
N LYS A 158 11.01 -13.47 -0.57
CA LYS A 158 11.50 -13.24 0.81
C LYS A 158 12.81 -13.98 1.06
N LYS A 159 12.91 -15.23 0.63
CA LYS A 159 14.15 -16.02 0.75
C LYS A 159 15.31 -15.39 -0.03
N TYR A 160 15.04 -14.86 -1.22
CA TYR A 160 16.05 -14.20 -2.07
C TYR A 160 16.52 -12.87 -1.49
N MET A 161 15.57 -12.01 -1.08
CA MET A 161 15.86 -10.65 -0.62
C MET A 161 16.22 -10.54 0.87
N GLY A 162 15.91 -11.57 1.68
CA GLY A 162 16.13 -11.58 3.12
C GLY A 162 15.40 -10.44 3.83
N GLU A 163 16.11 -9.72 4.69
CA GLU A 163 15.56 -8.59 5.47
C GLU A 163 15.16 -7.38 4.61
N ASN A 164 15.62 -7.31 3.37
CA ASN A 164 15.23 -6.26 2.42
C ASN A 164 13.83 -6.49 1.82
N PHE A 165 13.27 -7.69 1.97
CA PHE A 165 11.90 -7.96 1.56
C PHE A 165 10.91 -7.22 2.45
N LYS A 166 10.08 -6.35 1.83
CA LYS A 166 9.01 -5.61 2.48
C LYS A 166 7.71 -5.81 1.73
N LEU A 167 6.62 -5.96 2.47
CA LEU A 167 5.30 -6.25 1.94
C LEU A 167 4.30 -5.15 2.32
N ASN A 168 3.58 -4.64 1.35
CA ASN A 168 2.29 -3.97 1.52
C ASN A 168 1.21 -5.06 1.45
N PHE A 169 0.55 -5.34 2.56
CA PHE A 169 -0.47 -6.38 2.61
C PHE A 169 -1.85 -5.77 2.37
N ASP A 170 -2.51 -6.18 1.28
CA ASP A 170 -3.87 -5.73 0.95
C ASP A 170 -4.88 -6.86 1.17
N VAL A 171 -5.81 -6.62 2.10
CA VAL A 171 -6.90 -7.54 2.46
C VAL A 171 -7.84 -7.81 1.27
N LYS A 172 -8.18 -6.79 0.49
CA LYS A 172 -9.02 -6.90 -0.70
C LYS A 172 -8.41 -7.84 -1.73
N GLN A 173 -7.10 -7.68 -1.97
CA GLN A 173 -6.37 -8.49 -2.93
C GLN A 173 -6.27 -9.95 -2.49
N MET A 174 -6.01 -10.18 -1.20
CA MET A 174 -6.04 -11.52 -0.60
C MET A 174 -7.40 -12.20 -0.83
N LYS A 175 -8.51 -11.50 -0.49
CA LYS A 175 -9.87 -12.05 -0.65
C LYS A 175 -10.25 -12.31 -2.10
N LYS A 176 -9.80 -11.50 -3.05
CA LYS A 176 -9.99 -11.76 -4.50
C LYS A 176 -9.31 -13.05 -4.97
N CYS A 177 -8.29 -13.52 -4.27
CA CYS A 177 -7.63 -14.80 -4.52
C CYS A 177 -8.26 -15.97 -3.74
N SER A 178 -9.36 -15.74 -3.02
CA SER A 178 -9.98 -16.73 -2.11
C SER A 178 -9.01 -17.23 -1.04
N LEU A 179 -8.08 -16.38 -0.61
CA LEU A 179 -7.11 -16.65 0.45
C LEU A 179 -7.59 -16.05 1.77
N GLU A 180 -7.05 -16.58 2.87
CA GLU A 180 -7.34 -16.16 4.22
C GLU A 180 -6.08 -15.58 4.92
N ILE A 181 -6.30 -14.96 6.08
CA ILE A 181 -5.22 -14.41 6.91
C ILE A 181 -4.13 -15.47 7.19
N ASP A 182 -4.52 -16.73 7.40
CA ASP A 182 -3.59 -17.83 7.69
C ASP A 182 -2.67 -18.20 6.53
N ASP A 183 -3.04 -17.84 5.30
CA ASP A 183 -2.19 -18.08 4.14
C ASP A 183 -1.03 -17.07 4.05
N PHE A 184 -1.13 -15.94 4.77
CA PHE A 184 -0.16 -14.85 4.71
C PHE A 184 0.54 -14.58 6.05
N LEU A 185 -0.20 -14.31 7.12
CA LEU A 185 0.38 -13.73 8.32
C LEU A 185 1.40 -14.63 9.04
N PRO A 186 1.26 -15.96 9.12
CA PRO A 186 2.25 -16.79 9.80
C PRO A 186 3.65 -16.63 9.24
N GLU A 187 3.77 -16.36 7.94
CA GLU A 187 5.05 -16.25 7.26
C GLU A 187 5.51 -14.82 7.00
N PHE A 188 4.58 -13.91 6.70
CA PHE A 188 4.91 -12.58 6.18
C PHE A 188 4.73 -11.45 7.18
N SER A 189 4.06 -11.67 8.33
CA SER A 189 3.74 -10.60 9.29
C SER A 189 4.93 -9.73 9.67
N SER A 190 6.11 -10.32 9.88
CA SER A 190 7.35 -9.59 10.20
C SER A 190 7.92 -8.77 9.03
N SER A 191 7.45 -9.01 7.80
CA SER A 191 7.87 -8.29 6.60
C SER A 191 6.85 -7.25 6.16
N ILE A 192 5.64 -7.27 6.74
CA ILE A 192 4.59 -6.29 6.46
C ILE A 192 4.96 -4.95 7.07
N VAL A 193 4.94 -3.90 6.26
CA VAL A 193 5.27 -2.53 6.68
C VAL A 193 4.13 -1.54 6.46
N ASN A 194 3.15 -1.89 5.65
CA ASN A 194 1.92 -1.15 5.40
C ASN A 194 0.79 -2.14 5.12
N VAL A 195 -0.44 -1.80 5.49
CA VAL A 195 -1.61 -2.66 5.29
C VAL A 195 -2.73 -1.87 4.64
N HIS A 196 -3.20 -2.31 3.47
CA HIS A 196 -4.43 -1.81 2.89
C HIS A 196 -5.62 -2.60 3.42
N VAL A 197 -6.61 -1.88 3.95
CA VAL A 197 -7.78 -2.49 4.59
C VAL A 197 -9.07 -2.10 3.90
N SER A 198 -9.90 -3.08 3.67
CA SER A 198 -11.30 -2.98 3.30
C SER A 198 -12.05 -4.13 3.91
N ASP A 199 -13.37 -4.04 3.97
CA ASP A 199 -14.21 -5.12 4.43
C ASP A 199 -14.66 -6.02 3.27
N ASN A 200 -15.23 -7.17 3.58
CA ASN A 200 -15.76 -8.12 2.62
C ASN A 200 -16.86 -8.95 3.26
N ARG A 201 -17.72 -9.53 2.43
CA ARG A 201 -18.68 -10.58 2.76
C ARG A 201 -18.80 -11.51 1.57
N GLU A 202 -19.57 -12.59 1.71
CA GLU A 202 -19.75 -13.54 0.62
C GLU A 202 -20.18 -12.85 -0.68
N GLY A 203 -19.40 -13.07 -1.75
CA GLY A 203 -19.62 -12.48 -3.07
C GLY A 203 -19.23 -11.00 -3.25
N GLU A 204 -18.86 -10.30 -2.18
CA GLU A 204 -18.51 -8.88 -2.24
C GLU A 204 -17.17 -8.60 -1.57
N THR A 205 -16.30 -7.87 -2.27
CA THR A 205 -15.01 -7.40 -1.74
C THR A 205 -14.94 -5.87 -1.79
N CYS A 206 -13.99 -5.28 -1.07
CA CYS A 206 -13.76 -3.83 -1.07
C CYS A 206 -14.92 -3.03 -0.45
N LEU A 207 -15.59 -3.56 0.56
CA LEU A 207 -16.61 -2.85 1.34
C LEU A 207 -15.95 -1.88 2.34
N PRO A 208 -16.63 -0.79 2.73
CA PRO A 208 -16.19 0.04 3.84
C PRO A 208 -16.06 -0.78 5.14
N PRO A 209 -14.95 -0.68 5.87
CA PRO A 209 -14.80 -1.33 7.17
C PRO A 209 -15.99 -1.10 8.11
N GLY A 210 -16.57 -2.20 8.62
CA GLY A 210 -17.78 -2.22 9.42
C GLY A 210 -19.06 -2.50 8.64
N GLN A 211 -18.97 -2.73 7.32
CA GLN A 211 -20.11 -3.11 6.48
C GLN A 211 -20.05 -4.56 5.98
N GLY A 212 -19.04 -5.31 6.38
CA GLY A 212 -18.83 -6.70 6.04
C GLY A 212 -18.58 -7.57 7.26
N GLU A 213 -17.84 -8.67 7.06
CA GLU A 213 -17.63 -9.74 8.05
C GLU A 213 -16.13 -10.01 8.30
N PHE A 214 -15.23 -9.15 7.79
CA PHE A 214 -13.79 -9.36 7.95
C PHE A 214 -13.37 -9.22 9.41
N ASP A 215 -12.59 -10.19 9.91
CA ASP A 215 -12.12 -10.19 11.30
C ASP A 215 -10.90 -9.27 11.50
N PHE A 216 -11.17 -7.98 11.66
CA PHE A 216 -10.13 -6.98 11.94
C PHE A 216 -9.47 -7.17 13.30
N GLU A 217 -10.17 -7.73 14.30
CA GLU A 217 -9.57 -7.98 15.62
C GLU A 217 -8.49 -9.04 15.52
N ARG A 218 -8.72 -10.08 14.73
CA ARG A 218 -7.74 -11.10 14.43
C ARG A 218 -6.53 -10.50 13.69
N LEU A 219 -6.75 -9.72 12.64
CA LEU A 219 -5.68 -9.04 11.90
C LEU A 219 -4.81 -8.20 12.85
N PHE A 220 -5.43 -7.33 13.64
CA PHE A 220 -4.71 -6.47 14.60
C PHE A 220 -3.99 -7.29 15.66
N GLY A 221 -4.59 -8.38 16.13
CA GLY A 221 -3.99 -9.29 17.10
C GLY A 221 -2.71 -9.94 16.57
N GLU A 222 -2.74 -10.45 15.34
CA GLU A 222 -1.56 -11.04 14.69
C GLU A 222 -0.46 -10.00 14.45
N MET A 223 -0.82 -8.81 13.98
CA MET A 223 0.15 -7.72 13.76
C MET A 223 0.76 -7.21 15.08
N LYS A 224 -0.01 -7.21 16.17
CA LYS A 224 0.50 -6.89 17.52
C LYS A 224 1.55 -7.88 18.00
N LYS A 225 1.38 -9.19 17.72
CA LYS A 225 2.34 -10.23 18.13
C LYS A 225 3.75 -10.03 17.54
N VAL A 226 3.85 -9.40 16.37
CA VAL A 226 5.12 -9.10 15.71
C VAL A 226 5.61 -7.66 15.94
N ASN A 227 5.00 -6.95 16.88
CA ASN A 227 5.29 -5.54 17.20
C ASN A 227 5.18 -4.62 15.96
N TYR A 228 4.21 -4.88 15.09
CA TYR A 228 3.94 -3.99 13.95
C TYR A 228 3.58 -2.58 14.44
N ASP A 229 4.23 -1.58 13.89
CA ASP A 229 4.04 -0.17 14.22
C ASP A 229 3.60 0.70 13.01
N GLY A 230 3.36 0.06 11.88
CA GLY A 230 2.94 0.71 10.63
C GLY A 230 1.47 1.12 10.60
N ASN A 231 1.01 1.51 9.41
CA ASN A 231 -0.33 2.02 9.16
C ASN A 231 -1.28 0.94 8.63
N PHE A 232 -2.56 1.08 8.99
CA PHE A 232 -3.67 0.42 8.33
C PHE A 232 -4.44 1.48 7.53
N ILE A 233 -4.33 1.42 6.22
CA ILE A 233 -4.84 2.40 5.28
C ILE A 233 -6.14 1.90 4.65
N VAL A 234 -7.25 2.56 4.92
CA VAL A 234 -8.51 2.31 4.21
C VAL A 234 -8.31 2.63 2.74
N GLU A 235 -8.47 1.62 1.88
CA GLU A 235 -8.38 1.75 0.44
C GLU A 235 -9.60 1.13 -0.23
N LEU A 236 -10.47 2.00 -0.77
CA LEU A 236 -11.74 1.61 -1.39
C LEU A 236 -11.84 2.17 -2.81
N TYR A 237 -12.52 1.43 -3.68
CA TYR A 237 -12.95 2.00 -4.95
C TYR A 237 -14.08 3.00 -4.74
N ARG A 238 -14.08 4.10 -5.50
CA ARG A 238 -15.06 5.20 -5.35
C ARG A 238 -16.52 4.75 -5.40
N GLN A 239 -16.81 3.73 -6.19
CA GLN A 239 -18.17 3.18 -6.33
C GLN A 239 -18.63 2.32 -5.12
N ASN A 240 -17.75 2.00 -4.18
CA ASN A 240 -18.05 1.12 -3.06
C ASN A 240 -18.50 1.87 -1.79
N PHE A 241 -18.58 3.20 -1.85
CA PHE A 241 -19.09 4.02 -0.76
C PHE A 241 -19.88 5.23 -1.30
N SER A 242 -20.80 5.77 -0.50
CA SER A 242 -21.74 6.79 -0.93
C SER A 242 -21.22 8.21 -0.77
N SER A 243 -20.50 8.47 0.32
CA SER A 243 -20.02 9.80 0.68
C SER A 243 -18.63 9.75 1.34
N PRO A 244 -17.85 10.85 1.30
CA PRO A 244 -16.59 10.94 2.03
C PRO A 244 -16.70 10.58 3.52
N GLU A 245 -17.84 10.87 4.14
CA GLU A 245 -18.10 10.53 5.54
C GLU A 245 -18.06 8.99 5.82
N ASP A 246 -18.27 8.17 4.81
CA ASP A 246 -18.18 6.70 4.96
C ASP A 246 -16.72 6.27 5.15
N ILE A 247 -15.74 6.98 4.55
CA ILE A 247 -14.31 6.76 4.81
C ILE A 247 -13.97 7.09 6.28
N LYS A 248 -14.47 8.23 6.77
CA LYS A 248 -14.28 8.62 8.17
C LYS A 248 -14.87 7.59 9.13
N LYS A 249 -16.12 7.15 8.91
CA LYS A 249 -16.78 6.10 9.70
C LYS A 249 -15.98 4.79 9.69
N SER A 250 -15.43 4.41 8.54
CA SER A 250 -14.56 3.24 8.40
C SER A 250 -13.32 3.35 9.27
N CYS A 251 -12.64 4.51 9.23
CA CYS A 251 -11.48 4.76 10.10
C CYS A 251 -11.86 4.75 11.59
N GLU A 252 -12.99 5.33 11.96
CA GLU A 252 -13.49 5.34 13.35
C GLU A 252 -13.83 3.93 13.83
N TYR A 253 -14.45 3.11 12.98
CA TYR A 253 -14.74 1.71 13.27
C TYR A 253 -13.45 0.93 13.54
N LEU A 254 -12.47 1.04 12.64
CA LEU A 254 -11.17 0.38 12.80
C LEU A 254 -10.42 0.85 14.05
N LYS A 255 -10.43 2.15 14.36
CA LYS A 255 -9.83 2.67 15.59
C LYS A 255 -10.45 2.07 16.85
N LYS A 256 -11.77 1.86 16.87
CA LYS A 256 -12.45 1.19 18.00
C LYS A 256 -11.98 -0.27 18.15
N LYS A 257 -11.87 -1.00 17.04
CA LYS A 257 -11.40 -2.39 17.03
C LYS A 257 -9.92 -2.49 17.45
N LEU A 258 -9.07 -1.61 16.93
CA LEU A 258 -7.66 -1.55 17.30
C LEU A 258 -7.48 -1.26 18.80
N ASN A 259 -8.14 -0.24 19.31
CA ASN A 259 -8.11 0.11 20.74
C ASN A 259 -8.58 -1.04 21.65
N PHE A 260 -9.55 -1.86 21.20
CA PHE A 260 -9.99 -3.04 21.91
C PHE A 260 -8.86 -4.08 22.00
N VAL A 261 -8.21 -4.39 20.88
CA VAL A 261 -7.09 -5.35 20.82
C VAL A 261 -5.87 -4.86 21.61
N GLU A 262 -5.56 -3.57 21.57
CA GLU A 262 -4.43 -3.00 22.30
C GLU A 262 -4.59 -3.11 23.83
N LYS A 263 -5.82 -3.00 24.34
CA LYS A 263 -6.14 -3.16 25.77
C LYS A 263 -6.11 -4.61 26.24
N GLN A 264 -6.21 -5.58 25.34
CA GLN A 264 -6.08 -6.98 25.71
C GLN A 264 -4.59 -7.29 26.04
N LYS A 265 -4.33 -7.93 27.18
CA LYS A 265 -3.00 -8.45 27.48
C LYS A 265 -2.67 -9.55 26.47
N ILE A 266 -1.45 -9.52 25.92
CA ILE A 266 -0.93 -10.65 25.15
C ILE A 266 -0.77 -11.80 26.14
N LEU A 267 -1.59 -12.84 26.01
CA LEU A 267 -1.50 -14.08 26.79
C LEU A 267 -0.38 -14.96 26.26
#